data_03b14c9e0c0b797bf05200c965c01ff2
#
_entry.id   03b14c9e0c0b797bf05200c965c01ff2
#
_cell.length_a   1.000
_cell.length_b   1.000
_cell.length_c   1.000
_cell.angle_alpha   90.00
_cell.angle_beta   90.00
_cell.angle_gamma   90.00
#
_symmetry.space_group_name_H-M   'P 1'
#
loop_
_entity.id
_entity.type
_entity.pdbx_description
1 polymer ?
#
loop_
_entity_poly.entity_id
_entity_poly.type
_entity_poly.pdbx_seq_one_letter_code
_entity_poly.pdbx_strand_id
1 'polypeptide(L)'
;MKLGFIGAGNMGSAIIKGILSQGCIAPHDIYISRKRPALSAEFAAQGVQITGSNIELAKAVDCVVIAVKPIYVQQVLDEVYDYLKDKLVISIVAGWTHDMLCSALPDCTRFVRVMPNTPLAVGEGMSLISSRYTCTESEFAFTKQIFECAGKVAVVEDHVFTPAMGISGCGPAFVYQFIEALADGAVRYGVPRVLAYELAAQTLAGASKMVLETGEHPGKLKDAVCSPGGTTIEGIYALEKGGMRAAVIDAVGATIEKSQKLSK
;
A
#
# COMPACT_ATOMS: atom_id res chain seq x y z
N MET A 1 -4.13 -21.59 5.25
CA MET A 1 -4.94 -20.64 6.07
C MET A 1 -5.91 -19.92 5.14
N LYS A 2 -7.17 -19.92 5.50
CA LYS A 2 -8.22 -19.17 4.79
C LYS A 2 -8.12 -17.69 5.16
N LEU A 3 -8.12 -16.82 4.15
CA LEU A 3 -7.92 -15.38 4.28
C LEU A 3 -9.21 -14.63 3.97
N GLY A 4 -9.72 -13.86 4.90
CA GLY A 4 -10.95 -13.09 4.75
C GLY A 4 -10.70 -11.59 4.74
N PHE A 5 -11.30 -10.87 3.78
CA PHE A 5 -11.24 -9.42 3.69
C PHE A 5 -12.57 -8.80 4.10
N ILE A 6 -12.60 -8.12 5.24
CA ILE A 6 -13.73 -7.26 5.60
C ILE A 6 -13.51 -5.90 4.92
N GLY A 7 -14.21 -5.73 3.80
CA GLY A 7 -14.03 -4.61 2.90
C GLY A 7 -13.06 -4.90 1.75
N ALA A 8 -13.56 -4.77 0.52
CA ALA A 8 -12.78 -4.86 -0.71
C ALA A 8 -12.92 -3.54 -1.51
N GLY A 9 -12.57 -2.42 -0.85
CA GLY A 9 -12.39 -1.12 -1.48
C GLY A 9 -11.12 -1.10 -2.35
N ASN A 10 -10.63 0.07 -2.71
CA ASN A 10 -9.44 0.20 -3.56
C ASN A 10 -8.25 -0.61 -3.04
N MET A 11 -7.92 -0.48 -1.75
CA MET A 11 -6.77 -1.17 -1.17
C MET A 11 -7.00 -2.68 -1.01
N GLY A 12 -8.14 -3.10 -0.44
CA GLY A 12 -8.46 -4.53 -0.32
C GLY A 12 -8.49 -5.23 -1.68
N SER A 13 -9.08 -4.59 -2.69
CA SER A 13 -9.07 -5.11 -4.07
C SER A 13 -7.67 -5.17 -4.67
N ALA A 14 -6.80 -4.20 -4.41
CA ALA A 14 -5.42 -4.21 -4.90
C ALA A 14 -4.63 -5.39 -4.32
N ILE A 15 -4.77 -5.64 -3.00
CA ILE A 15 -4.13 -6.77 -2.33
C ILE A 15 -4.64 -8.10 -2.91
N ILE A 16 -5.96 -8.26 -3.04
CA ILE A 16 -6.57 -9.49 -3.57
C ILE A 16 -6.09 -9.73 -5.01
N LYS A 17 -6.08 -8.70 -5.87
CA LYS A 17 -5.56 -8.80 -7.24
C LYS A 17 -4.09 -9.21 -7.27
N GLY A 18 -3.26 -8.62 -6.43
CA GLY A 18 -1.86 -8.98 -6.31
C GLY A 18 -1.68 -10.45 -5.90
N ILE A 19 -2.38 -10.90 -4.87
CA ILE A 19 -2.34 -12.30 -4.41
C ILE A 19 -2.78 -13.27 -5.51
N LEU A 20 -3.87 -12.97 -6.20
CA LEU A 20 -4.42 -13.81 -7.26
C LEU A 20 -3.49 -13.87 -8.48
N SER A 21 -2.94 -12.74 -8.91
CA SER A 21 -2.05 -12.68 -10.08
C SER A 21 -0.74 -13.46 -9.88
N GLN A 22 -0.27 -13.55 -8.65
CA GLN A 22 0.95 -14.28 -8.29
C GLN A 22 0.68 -15.72 -7.81
N GLY A 23 -0.58 -16.11 -7.62
CA GLY A 23 -0.95 -17.45 -7.22
C GLY A 23 -0.54 -17.86 -5.80
N CYS A 24 -0.37 -16.92 -4.89
CA CYS A 24 0.16 -17.16 -3.54
C CYS A 24 -0.82 -17.83 -2.60
N ILE A 25 -2.10 -17.60 -2.81
CA ILE A 25 -3.20 -18.23 -2.08
C ILE A 25 -4.22 -18.69 -3.12
N ALA A 26 -4.72 -19.90 -2.96
CA ALA A 26 -5.74 -20.42 -3.86
C ALA A 26 -7.01 -19.55 -3.80
N PRO A 27 -7.65 -19.23 -4.92
CA PRO A 27 -8.82 -18.34 -4.92
C PRO A 27 -9.95 -18.77 -3.98
N HIS A 28 -10.17 -20.09 -3.84
CA HIS A 28 -11.20 -20.65 -2.96
C HIS A 28 -10.90 -20.51 -1.45
N ASP A 29 -9.66 -20.18 -1.09
CA ASP A 29 -9.24 -19.86 0.28
C ASP A 29 -9.31 -18.37 0.60
N ILE A 30 -9.70 -17.53 -0.37
CA ILE A 30 -9.91 -16.10 -0.19
C ILE A 30 -11.40 -15.81 -0.07
N TYR A 31 -11.77 -15.09 0.98
CA TYR A 31 -13.15 -14.69 1.31
C TYR A 31 -13.27 -13.18 1.31
N ILE A 32 -14.39 -12.66 0.81
CA ILE A 32 -14.68 -11.21 0.79
C ILE A 32 -16.05 -10.96 1.39
N SER A 33 -16.12 -10.06 2.36
CA SER A 33 -17.38 -9.44 2.80
C SER A 33 -17.43 -7.99 2.35
N ARG A 34 -18.52 -7.60 1.66
CA ARG A 34 -18.70 -6.27 1.13
C ARG A 34 -20.15 -5.85 1.06
N LYS A 35 -20.45 -4.58 1.44
CA LYS A 35 -21.80 -3.99 1.36
C LYS A 35 -22.40 -3.92 -0.06
N ARG A 36 -21.57 -4.00 -1.11
CA ARG A 36 -21.99 -3.94 -2.53
C ARG A 36 -21.48 -5.18 -3.28
N PRO A 37 -22.21 -6.28 -3.28
CA PRO A 37 -21.78 -7.56 -3.89
C PRO A 37 -21.45 -7.44 -5.39
N ALA A 38 -22.18 -6.59 -6.12
CA ALA A 38 -21.95 -6.41 -7.56
C ALA A 38 -20.49 -6.04 -7.93
N LEU A 39 -19.79 -5.32 -7.05
CA LEU A 39 -18.38 -5.00 -7.24
C LEU A 39 -17.43 -6.17 -6.91
N SER A 40 -17.93 -7.29 -6.45
CA SER A 40 -17.16 -8.51 -6.15
C SER A 40 -17.33 -9.59 -7.25
N ALA A 41 -18.14 -9.34 -8.28
CA ALA A 41 -18.39 -10.29 -9.36
C ALA A 41 -17.10 -10.72 -10.09
N GLU A 42 -16.19 -9.77 -10.29
CA GLU A 42 -14.87 -10.04 -10.88
C GLU A 42 -14.07 -11.08 -10.07
N PHE A 43 -14.09 -10.98 -8.74
CA PHE A 43 -13.40 -11.91 -7.85
C PHE A 43 -14.12 -13.25 -7.74
N ALA A 44 -15.46 -13.25 -7.69
CA ALA A 44 -16.25 -14.47 -7.70
C ALA A 44 -16.01 -15.30 -8.96
N ALA A 45 -15.88 -14.65 -10.13
CA ALA A 45 -15.54 -15.32 -11.39
C ALA A 45 -14.17 -15.99 -11.37
N GLN A 46 -13.27 -15.55 -10.49
CA GLN A 46 -11.93 -16.14 -10.29
C GLN A 46 -11.93 -17.22 -9.19
N GLY A 47 -13.08 -17.54 -8.58
CA GLY A 47 -13.22 -18.58 -7.55
C GLY A 47 -13.11 -18.08 -6.11
N VAL A 48 -13.02 -16.75 -5.88
CA VAL A 48 -13.02 -16.13 -4.55
C VAL A 48 -14.41 -16.27 -3.92
N GLN A 49 -14.46 -16.58 -2.63
CA GLN A 49 -15.69 -16.77 -1.88
C GLN A 49 -16.29 -15.42 -1.45
N ILE A 50 -17.55 -15.17 -1.81
CA ILE A 50 -18.26 -13.95 -1.41
C ILE A 50 -19.24 -14.30 -0.29
N THR A 51 -19.11 -13.62 0.85
CA THR A 51 -20.00 -13.85 2.01
C THR A 51 -21.05 -12.74 2.12
N GLY A 52 -22.20 -13.08 2.71
CA GLY A 52 -23.32 -12.16 2.89
C GLY A 52 -23.13 -11.16 4.02
N SER A 53 -22.23 -11.45 4.97
CA SER A 53 -21.96 -10.59 6.14
C SER A 53 -20.52 -10.72 6.64
N ASN A 54 -20.07 -9.74 7.45
CA ASN A 54 -18.78 -9.79 8.12
C ASN A 54 -18.69 -10.96 9.12
N ILE A 55 -19.81 -11.26 9.80
CA ILE A 55 -19.90 -12.39 10.75
C ILE A 55 -19.73 -13.74 10.03
N GLU A 56 -20.40 -13.92 8.89
CA GLU A 56 -20.23 -15.12 8.08
C GLU A 56 -18.79 -15.30 7.63
N LEU A 57 -18.15 -14.23 7.15
CA LEU A 57 -16.74 -14.24 6.80
C LEU A 57 -15.87 -14.63 8.01
N ALA A 58 -16.02 -13.93 9.13
CA ALA A 58 -15.19 -14.18 10.31
C ALA A 58 -15.29 -15.61 10.82
N LYS A 59 -16.47 -16.27 10.71
CA LYS A 59 -16.64 -17.68 11.02
C LYS A 59 -15.92 -18.63 10.06
N ALA A 60 -15.81 -18.25 8.78
CA ALA A 60 -15.33 -19.13 7.72
C ALA A 60 -13.81 -19.15 7.56
N VAL A 61 -13.08 -18.18 8.13
CA VAL A 61 -11.64 -17.96 7.85
C VAL A 61 -10.77 -18.08 9.09
N ASP A 62 -9.47 -18.25 8.89
CA ASP A 62 -8.46 -18.31 9.96
C ASP A 62 -7.81 -16.93 10.19
N CYS A 63 -7.74 -16.12 9.14
CA CYS A 63 -7.14 -14.79 9.14
C CYS A 63 -8.14 -13.75 8.60
N VAL A 64 -8.31 -12.64 9.32
CA VAL A 64 -9.21 -11.54 8.95
C VAL A 64 -8.40 -10.29 8.65
N VAL A 65 -8.50 -9.78 7.41
CA VAL A 65 -7.95 -8.50 7.01
C VAL A 65 -9.01 -7.41 7.16
N ILE A 66 -8.74 -6.43 8.02
CA ILE A 66 -9.60 -5.25 8.16
C ILE A 66 -9.20 -4.21 7.12
N ALA A 67 -10.02 -4.08 6.08
CA ALA A 67 -9.75 -3.26 4.88
C ALA A 67 -10.85 -2.23 4.60
N VAL A 68 -11.49 -1.73 5.66
CA VAL A 68 -12.52 -0.69 5.59
C VAL A 68 -11.92 0.71 5.80
N LYS A 69 -12.70 1.76 5.48
CA LYS A 69 -12.28 3.14 5.81
C LYS A 69 -12.20 3.33 7.32
N PRO A 70 -11.27 4.19 7.83
CA PRO A 70 -11.07 4.39 9.27
C PRO A 70 -12.36 4.65 10.08
N ILE A 71 -13.28 5.43 9.53
CA ILE A 71 -14.56 5.77 10.19
C ILE A 71 -15.49 4.58 10.44
N TYR A 72 -15.26 3.43 9.78
CA TYR A 72 -16.10 2.23 9.94
C TYR A 72 -15.44 1.15 10.78
N VAL A 73 -14.18 1.33 11.20
CA VAL A 73 -13.41 0.25 11.84
C VAL A 73 -14.04 -0.16 13.16
N GLN A 74 -14.36 0.80 14.04
CA GLN A 74 -14.96 0.49 15.34
C GLN A 74 -16.26 -0.31 15.15
N GLN A 75 -17.17 0.15 14.29
CA GLN A 75 -18.42 -0.54 14.00
C GLN A 75 -18.19 -1.98 13.50
N VAL A 76 -17.19 -2.15 12.64
CA VAL A 76 -16.86 -3.49 12.09
C VAL A 76 -16.27 -4.39 13.16
N LEU A 77 -15.36 -3.88 13.99
CA LEU A 77 -14.78 -4.66 15.09
C LEU A 77 -15.84 -5.06 16.11
N ASP A 78 -16.75 -4.15 16.48
CA ASP A 78 -17.89 -4.46 17.37
C ASP A 78 -18.79 -5.56 16.79
N GLU A 79 -19.07 -5.51 15.47
CA GLU A 79 -19.91 -6.51 14.77
C GLU A 79 -19.30 -7.91 14.82
N VAL A 80 -17.98 -8.05 14.69
CA VAL A 80 -17.30 -9.34 14.59
C VAL A 80 -16.53 -9.72 15.85
N TYR A 81 -16.62 -8.95 16.93
CA TYR A 81 -15.82 -9.06 18.14
C TYR A 81 -15.69 -10.48 18.68
N ASP A 82 -16.83 -11.17 18.90
CA ASP A 82 -16.85 -12.52 19.46
C ASP A 82 -16.23 -13.59 18.56
N TYR A 83 -16.06 -13.29 17.27
CA TYR A 83 -15.54 -14.22 16.27
C TYR A 83 -14.05 -14.04 15.98
N LEU A 84 -13.38 -13.03 16.62
CA LEU A 84 -11.98 -12.73 16.38
C LEU A 84 -11.00 -13.38 17.39
N LYS A 85 -11.50 -13.95 18.51
CA LYS A 85 -10.65 -14.44 19.63
C LYS A 85 -9.52 -15.37 19.21
N ASP A 86 -9.81 -16.30 18.29
CA ASP A 86 -8.85 -17.31 17.84
C ASP A 86 -8.34 -17.06 16.42
N LYS A 87 -8.47 -15.83 15.93
CA LYS A 87 -8.08 -15.45 14.56
C LYS A 87 -6.82 -14.62 14.56
N LEU A 88 -6.10 -14.70 13.45
CA LEU A 88 -5.13 -13.66 13.11
C LEU A 88 -5.88 -12.46 12.51
N VAL A 89 -5.66 -11.27 13.04
CA VAL A 89 -6.21 -10.03 12.49
C VAL A 89 -5.09 -9.22 11.84
N ILE A 90 -5.22 -8.91 10.56
CA ILE A 90 -4.33 -8.02 9.84
C ILE A 90 -5.05 -6.69 9.63
N SER A 91 -4.59 -5.61 10.25
CA SER A 91 -5.16 -4.29 10.05
C SER A 91 -4.35 -3.51 9.01
N ILE A 92 -5.00 -3.10 7.91
CA ILE A 92 -4.41 -2.22 6.90
C ILE A 92 -4.99 -0.80 6.99
N VAL A 93 -5.55 -0.44 8.12
CA VAL A 93 -6.28 0.82 8.31
C VAL A 93 -5.35 1.96 8.71
N ALA A 94 -5.35 3.02 7.91
CA ALA A 94 -4.61 4.24 8.24
C ALA A 94 -5.19 4.93 9.51
N GLY A 95 -4.30 5.48 10.35
CA GLY A 95 -4.70 6.21 11.55
C GLY A 95 -5.01 5.33 12.77
N TRP A 96 -5.13 4.00 12.62
CA TRP A 96 -5.32 3.09 13.73
C TRP A 96 -3.98 2.62 14.29
N THR A 97 -3.67 3.01 15.51
CA THR A 97 -2.43 2.64 16.21
C THR A 97 -2.49 1.24 16.77
N HIS A 98 -1.34 0.70 17.21
CA HIS A 98 -1.29 -0.56 17.91
C HIS A 98 -2.17 -0.54 19.18
N ASP A 99 -2.09 0.53 19.97
CA ASP A 99 -2.84 0.65 21.22
C ASP A 99 -4.35 0.77 20.99
N MET A 100 -4.78 1.47 19.93
CA MET A 100 -6.19 1.50 19.52
C MET A 100 -6.70 0.10 19.15
N LEU A 101 -5.91 -0.70 18.43
CA LEU A 101 -6.28 -2.07 18.09
C LEU A 101 -6.31 -2.96 19.33
N CYS A 102 -5.34 -2.84 20.25
CA CYS A 102 -5.38 -3.56 21.53
C CYS A 102 -6.66 -3.27 22.33
N SER A 103 -7.12 -2.02 22.33
CA SER A 103 -8.33 -1.63 23.08
C SER A 103 -9.64 -2.05 22.39
N ALA A 104 -9.63 -2.24 21.08
CA ALA A 104 -10.84 -2.54 20.29
C ALA A 104 -11.00 -4.01 19.93
N LEU A 105 -9.94 -4.82 20.05
CA LEU A 105 -9.98 -6.26 19.79
C LEU A 105 -10.21 -7.04 21.08
N PRO A 106 -10.77 -8.27 21.01
CA PRO A 106 -10.86 -9.16 22.17
C PRO A 106 -9.49 -9.40 22.81
N ASP A 107 -9.47 -9.59 24.13
CA ASP A 107 -8.26 -9.98 24.85
C ASP A 107 -7.57 -11.18 24.21
N CYS A 108 -6.25 -11.16 24.16
CA CYS A 108 -5.43 -12.19 23.52
C CYS A 108 -5.61 -12.34 22.00
N THR A 109 -6.29 -11.43 21.32
CA THR A 109 -6.36 -11.46 19.85
C THR A 109 -4.98 -11.27 19.26
N ARG A 110 -4.63 -12.13 18.30
CA ARG A 110 -3.39 -12.06 17.56
C ARG A 110 -3.54 -11.09 16.40
N PHE A 111 -2.74 -10.04 16.35
CA PHE A 111 -2.85 -9.05 15.27
C PHE A 111 -1.51 -8.47 14.82
N VAL A 112 -1.52 -7.99 13.57
CA VAL A 112 -0.41 -7.29 12.92
C VAL A 112 -0.95 -6.05 12.22
N ARG A 113 -0.23 -4.93 12.33
CA ARG A 113 -0.49 -3.73 11.54
C ARG A 113 0.34 -3.74 10.27
N VAL A 114 -0.32 -3.52 9.15
CA VAL A 114 0.34 -3.42 7.84
C VAL A 114 -0.15 -2.16 7.14
N MET A 115 0.74 -1.46 6.46
CA MET A 115 0.39 -0.33 5.59
C MET A 115 0.89 -0.63 4.17
N PRO A 116 0.04 -1.19 3.33
CA PRO A 116 0.30 -1.41 1.92
C PRO A 116 0.08 -0.13 1.09
N ASN A 117 0.46 -0.17 -0.17
CA ASN A 117 0.11 0.85 -1.14
C ASN A 117 -0.54 0.27 -2.41
N THR A 118 -1.13 1.12 -3.23
CA THR A 118 -1.92 0.71 -4.40
C THR A 118 -1.14 -0.03 -5.51
N PRO A 119 0.18 0.19 -5.74
CA PRO A 119 0.96 -0.60 -6.70
C PRO A 119 1.01 -2.12 -6.43
N LEU A 120 0.58 -2.60 -5.25
CA LEU A 120 0.32 -4.03 -5.01
C LEU A 120 -0.54 -4.68 -6.10
N ALA A 121 -1.48 -3.93 -6.69
CA ALA A 121 -2.36 -4.43 -7.75
C ALA A 121 -1.62 -4.91 -9.01
N VAL A 122 -0.39 -4.47 -9.19
CA VAL A 122 0.49 -4.84 -10.33
C VAL A 122 1.77 -5.54 -9.89
N GLY A 123 1.84 -6.02 -8.64
CA GLY A 123 3.00 -6.74 -8.11
C GLY A 123 4.17 -5.86 -7.69
N GLU A 124 4.01 -4.54 -7.67
CA GLU A 124 5.06 -3.56 -7.35
C GLU A 124 4.72 -2.75 -6.07
N GLY A 125 4.06 -3.41 -5.13
CA GLY A 125 3.70 -2.80 -3.86
C GLY A 125 4.89 -2.56 -2.93
N MET A 126 4.73 -1.59 -2.03
CA MET A 126 5.57 -1.44 -0.85
C MET A 126 4.68 -1.51 0.39
N SER A 127 4.88 -2.54 1.21
CA SER A 127 4.10 -2.73 2.43
C SER A 127 4.98 -2.56 3.66
N LEU A 128 4.55 -1.69 4.56
CA LEU A 128 5.16 -1.58 5.89
C LEU A 128 4.46 -2.54 6.83
N ILE A 129 5.22 -3.31 7.61
CA ILE A 129 4.70 -4.16 8.68
C ILE A 129 5.29 -3.64 10.00
N SER A 130 4.43 -3.42 10.99
CA SER A 130 4.89 -3.02 12.33
C SER A 130 5.66 -4.17 12.99
N SER A 131 6.82 -3.87 13.58
CA SER A 131 7.56 -4.81 14.41
C SER A 131 6.87 -5.08 15.77
N ARG A 132 5.88 -4.25 16.14
CA ARG A 132 5.04 -4.45 17.31
C ARG A 132 3.77 -5.20 16.91
N TYR A 133 3.70 -6.48 17.26
CA TYR A 133 2.58 -7.36 16.96
C TYR A 133 2.29 -8.29 18.16
N THR A 134 1.13 -8.96 18.14
CA THR A 134 0.71 -9.91 19.19
C THR A 134 0.55 -11.34 18.65
N CYS A 135 0.78 -11.55 17.36
CA CYS A 135 0.67 -12.85 16.72
C CYS A 135 1.93 -13.73 16.95
N THR A 136 1.83 -15.00 16.59
CA THR A 136 2.97 -15.92 16.59
C THR A 136 3.93 -15.62 15.46
N GLU A 137 5.19 -16.10 15.58
CA GLU A 137 6.19 -15.96 14.50
C GLU A 137 5.74 -16.57 13.18
N SER A 138 5.01 -17.69 13.21
CA SER A 138 4.46 -18.33 12.00
C SER A 138 3.36 -17.49 11.34
N GLU A 139 2.52 -16.83 12.12
CA GLU A 139 1.48 -15.92 11.63
C GLU A 139 2.09 -14.61 11.10
N PHE A 140 3.14 -14.14 11.75
CA PHE A 140 3.91 -12.99 11.24
C PHE A 140 4.57 -13.32 9.91
N ALA A 141 5.21 -14.49 9.79
CA ALA A 141 5.80 -14.97 8.53
C ALA A 141 4.74 -15.12 7.44
N PHE A 142 3.57 -15.67 7.75
CA PHE A 142 2.44 -15.75 6.83
C PHE A 142 1.96 -14.36 6.38
N THR A 143 1.82 -13.41 7.32
CA THR A 143 1.47 -12.02 6.99
C THR A 143 2.49 -11.43 6.03
N LYS A 144 3.78 -11.59 6.31
CA LYS A 144 4.88 -11.10 5.46
C LYS A 144 4.79 -11.70 4.06
N GLN A 145 4.61 -13.01 3.95
CA GLN A 145 4.47 -13.72 2.69
C GLN A 145 3.32 -13.19 1.82
N ILE A 146 2.16 -12.89 2.40
CA ILE A 146 1.01 -12.32 1.67
C ILE A 146 1.39 -11.04 0.94
N PHE A 147 2.12 -10.14 1.60
CA PHE A 147 2.49 -8.84 1.03
C PHE A 147 3.74 -8.91 0.16
N GLU A 148 4.69 -9.81 0.46
CA GLU A 148 5.87 -10.08 -0.40
C GLU A 148 5.47 -10.67 -1.74
N CYS A 149 4.36 -11.35 -1.80
CA CYS A 149 3.79 -11.90 -3.02
C CYS A 149 3.46 -10.82 -4.06
N ALA A 150 3.09 -9.63 -3.65
CA ALA A 150 2.67 -8.56 -4.54
C ALA A 150 3.58 -7.31 -4.44
N GLY A 151 4.83 -7.49 -4.00
CA GLY A 151 5.79 -6.41 -3.91
C GLY A 151 6.86 -6.64 -2.85
N LYS A 152 7.37 -5.56 -2.27
CA LYS A 152 8.37 -5.59 -1.20
C LYS A 152 7.75 -5.28 0.14
N VAL A 153 8.35 -5.82 1.19
CA VAL A 153 7.97 -5.60 2.59
C VAL A 153 9.13 -4.98 3.35
N ALA A 154 8.82 -4.00 4.20
CA ALA A 154 9.73 -3.52 5.23
C ALA A 154 9.08 -3.67 6.61
N VAL A 155 9.77 -4.36 7.51
CA VAL A 155 9.40 -4.41 8.92
C VAL A 155 10.00 -3.19 9.59
N VAL A 156 9.17 -2.38 10.25
CA VAL A 156 9.59 -1.10 10.82
C VAL A 156 9.11 -0.96 12.26
N GLU A 157 9.88 -0.28 13.07
CA GLU A 157 9.50 0.04 14.44
C GLU A 157 8.30 1.00 14.48
N ASP A 158 7.52 0.93 15.56
CA ASP A 158 6.25 1.65 15.66
C ASP A 158 6.43 3.18 15.56
N HIS A 159 7.54 3.71 16.08
CA HIS A 159 7.83 5.15 16.03
C HIS A 159 8.15 5.67 14.61
N VAL A 160 8.65 4.82 13.71
CA VAL A 160 8.91 5.17 12.30
C VAL A 160 7.78 4.75 11.35
N PHE A 161 6.78 4.01 11.83
CA PHE A 161 5.70 3.48 10.99
C PHE A 161 4.93 4.61 10.27
N THR A 162 4.50 5.63 11.01
CA THR A 162 3.78 6.78 10.43
C THR A 162 4.67 7.64 9.51
N PRO A 163 5.91 8.00 9.86
CA PRO A 163 6.82 8.67 8.92
C PRO A 163 7.07 7.88 7.63
N ALA A 164 7.33 6.58 7.73
CA ALA A 164 7.56 5.72 6.56
C ALA A 164 6.32 5.62 5.66
N MET A 165 5.11 5.61 6.24
CA MET A 165 3.86 5.65 5.50
C MET A 165 3.72 6.93 4.66
N GLY A 166 4.26 8.06 5.11
CA GLY A 166 4.26 9.31 4.34
C GLY A 166 4.91 9.15 2.97
N ILE A 167 5.91 8.27 2.87
CA ILE A 167 6.58 7.93 1.60
C ILE A 167 5.85 6.78 0.90
N SER A 168 5.69 5.62 1.55
CA SER A 168 5.21 4.41 0.87
C SER A 168 3.72 4.46 0.57
N GLY A 169 2.90 4.96 1.49
CA GLY A 169 1.44 5.02 1.35
C GLY A 169 0.95 6.18 0.49
N CYS A 170 1.54 7.37 0.66
CA CYS A 170 1.14 8.59 -0.04
C CYS A 170 1.94 8.84 -1.32
N GLY A 171 3.17 8.36 -1.38
CA GLY A 171 4.12 8.56 -2.49
C GLY A 171 3.59 8.22 -3.87
N PRO A 172 2.78 7.16 -4.09
CA PRO A 172 2.23 6.89 -5.41
C PRO A 172 1.47 8.08 -6.01
N ALA A 173 0.74 8.87 -5.20
CA ALA A 173 0.04 10.07 -5.67
C ALA A 173 1.04 11.16 -6.13
N PHE A 174 2.15 11.33 -5.43
CA PHE A 174 3.20 12.28 -5.80
C PHE A 174 3.88 11.86 -7.11
N VAL A 175 4.13 10.56 -7.28
CA VAL A 175 4.70 10.00 -8.51
C VAL A 175 3.76 10.20 -9.69
N TYR A 176 2.45 9.99 -9.53
CA TYR A 176 1.48 10.23 -10.61
C TYR A 176 1.46 11.71 -11.02
N GLN A 177 1.51 12.64 -10.08
CA GLN A 177 1.61 14.07 -10.38
C GLN A 177 2.92 14.41 -11.11
N PHE A 178 4.03 13.76 -10.74
CA PHE A 178 5.32 13.95 -11.43
C PHE A 178 5.30 13.39 -12.86
N ILE A 179 4.68 12.21 -13.08
CA ILE A 179 4.46 11.63 -14.41
C ILE A 179 3.64 12.60 -15.28
N GLU A 180 2.57 13.16 -14.73
CA GLU A 180 1.71 14.12 -15.42
C GLU A 180 2.48 15.38 -15.82
N ALA A 181 3.27 15.94 -14.90
CA ALA A 181 4.09 17.13 -15.17
C ALA A 181 5.15 16.88 -16.25
N LEU A 182 5.82 15.72 -16.26
CA LEU A 182 6.75 15.34 -17.32
C LEU A 182 6.05 15.23 -18.68
N ALA A 183 4.88 14.59 -18.70
CA ALA A 183 4.09 14.43 -19.90
C ALA A 183 3.59 15.80 -20.43
N ASP A 184 3.15 16.70 -19.57
CA ASP A 184 2.75 18.08 -19.94
C ASP A 184 3.90 18.85 -20.55
N GLY A 185 5.10 18.73 -19.96
CA GLY A 185 6.31 19.31 -20.51
C GLY A 185 6.59 18.84 -21.94
N ALA A 186 6.47 17.54 -22.20
CA ALA A 186 6.70 16.95 -23.51
C ALA A 186 5.61 17.37 -24.54
N VAL A 187 4.35 17.38 -24.11
CA VAL A 187 3.23 17.81 -24.96
C VAL A 187 3.36 19.28 -25.40
N ARG A 188 3.86 20.14 -24.54
CA ARG A 188 4.18 21.53 -24.88
C ARG A 188 5.07 21.68 -26.11
N TYR A 189 5.92 20.66 -26.35
CA TYR A 189 6.84 20.60 -27.48
C TYR A 189 6.40 19.63 -28.60
N GLY A 190 5.12 19.23 -28.61
CA GLY A 190 4.51 18.50 -29.72
C GLY A 190 4.50 16.97 -29.58
N VAL A 191 4.94 16.41 -28.45
CA VAL A 191 4.82 14.95 -28.22
C VAL A 191 3.35 14.59 -28.00
N PRO A 192 2.80 13.59 -28.72
CA PRO A 192 1.43 13.14 -28.50
C PRO A 192 1.19 12.69 -27.03
N ARG A 193 0.07 13.08 -26.45
CA ARG A 193 -0.27 12.86 -25.04
C ARG A 193 -0.07 11.39 -24.58
N VAL A 194 -0.57 10.44 -25.36
CA VAL A 194 -0.48 9.00 -25.02
C VAL A 194 0.98 8.57 -24.93
N LEU A 195 1.78 8.92 -25.91
CA LEU A 195 3.21 8.64 -25.92
C LEU A 195 3.95 9.33 -24.77
N ALA A 196 3.59 10.59 -24.46
CA ALA A 196 4.19 11.33 -23.37
C ALA A 196 4.00 10.64 -22.02
N TYR A 197 2.82 10.11 -21.73
CA TYR A 197 2.58 9.33 -20.52
C TYR A 197 3.38 8.03 -20.48
N GLU A 198 3.44 7.30 -21.59
CA GLU A 198 4.22 6.06 -21.68
C GLU A 198 5.71 6.32 -21.40
N LEU A 199 6.29 7.32 -22.07
CA LEU A 199 7.69 7.72 -21.88
C LEU A 199 7.98 8.15 -20.44
N ALA A 200 7.12 8.98 -19.84
CA ALA A 200 7.30 9.44 -18.47
C ALA A 200 7.21 8.30 -17.46
N ALA A 201 6.19 7.44 -17.58
CA ALA A 201 5.99 6.31 -16.68
C ALA A 201 7.15 5.31 -16.75
N GLN A 202 7.57 4.93 -17.97
CA GLN A 202 8.68 3.99 -18.16
C GLN A 202 10.01 4.57 -17.66
N THR A 203 10.24 5.87 -17.85
CA THR A 203 11.44 6.54 -17.36
C THR A 203 11.52 6.51 -15.84
N LEU A 204 10.42 6.81 -15.15
CA LEU A 204 10.37 6.74 -13.68
C LEU A 204 10.55 5.31 -13.15
N ALA A 205 9.88 4.34 -13.77
CA ALA A 205 10.04 2.93 -13.41
C ALA A 205 11.50 2.48 -13.54
N GLY A 206 12.15 2.80 -14.66
CA GLY A 206 13.55 2.48 -14.89
C GLY A 206 14.51 3.15 -13.92
N ALA A 207 14.33 4.45 -13.67
CA ALA A 207 15.16 5.19 -12.72
C ALA A 207 15.03 4.67 -11.28
N SER A 208 13.80 4.35 -10.85
CA SER A 208 13.54 3.74 -9.53
C SER A 208 14.20 2.36 -9.42
N LYS A 209 14.11 1.56 -10.47
CA LYS A 209 14.72 0.23 -10.54
C LYS A 209 16.24 0.30 -10.45
N MET A 210 16.87 1.28 -11.10
CA MET A 210 18.30 1.52 -10.97
C MET A 210 18.73 1.75 -9.51
N VAL A 211 18.00 2.57 -8.76
CA VAL A 211 18.30 2.79 -7.33
C VAL A 211 18.17 1.51 -6.52
N LEU A 212 17.09 0.73 -6.75
CA LEU A 212 16.79 -0.48 -5.98
C LEU A 212 17.76 -1.63 -6.26
N GLU A 213 18.22 -1.80 -7.49
CA GLU A 213 19.07 -2.92 -7.89
C GLU A 213 20.55 -2.64 -7.70
N THR A 214 20.99 -1.40 -7.94
CA THR A 214 22.40 -1.05 -7.79
C THR A 214 22.78 -0.66 -6.36
N GLY A 215 21.82 -0.19 -5.56
CA GLY A 215 22.09 0.40 -4.24
C GLY A 215 22.86 1.71 -4.28
N GLU A 216 23.11 2.26 -5.48
CA GLU A 216 23.87 3.50 -5.65
C GLU A 216 23.08 4.71 -5.13
N HIS A 217 23.80 5.69 -4.60
CA HIS A 217 23.20 6.93 -4.15
C HIS A 217 22.51 7.66 -5.32
N PRO A 218 21.24 8.11 -5.16
CA PRO A 218 20.50 8.78 -6.25
C PRO A 218 21.24 9.97 -6.88
N GLY A 219 22.01 10.74 -6.10
CA GLY A 219 22.87 11.82 -6.60
C GLY A 219 23.93 11.32 -7.57
N LYS A 220 24.58 10.18 -7.29
CA LYS A 220 25.57 9.58 -8.19
C LYS A 220 24.93 9.14 -9.51
N LEU A 221 23.75 8.51 -9.44
CA LEU A 221 23.00 8.11 -10.65
C LEU A 221 22.59 9.34 -11.48
N LYS A 222 22.13 10.42 -10.82
CA LYS A 222 21.81 11.69 -11.47
C LYS A 222 23.04 12.27 -12.19
N ASP A 223 24.20 12.32 -11.52
CA ASP A 223 25.42 12.88 -12.08
C ASP A 223 25.91 12.10 -13.31
N ALA A 224 25.72 10.77 -13.31
CA ALA A 224 26.09 9.92 -14.45
C ALA A 224 25.31 10.24 -15.74
N VAL A 225 24.14 10.86 -15.65
CA VAL A 225 23.35 11.29 -16.82
C VAL A 225 23.45 12.80 -17.09
N CYS A 226 24.21 13.53 -16.28
CA CYS A 226 24.43 14.99 -16.42
C CYS A 226 25.83 15.30 -16.98
N SER A 227 25.97 15.27 -18.29
CA SER A 227 27.22 15.69 -18.93
C SER A 227 27.46 17.21 -18.78
N PRO A 228 28.71 17.66 -18.68
CA PRO A 228 29.06 19.10 -18.65
C PRO A 228 28.47 19.86 -19.84
N GLY A 229 27.70 20.92 -19.58
CA GLY A 229 27.03 21.71 -20.61
C GLY A 229 25.92 20.98 -21.39
N GLY A 230 25.50 19.80 -20.93
CA GLY A 230 24.47 18.99 -21.60
C GLY A 230 23.02 19.43 -21.29
N THR A 231 22.07 18.87 -22.01
CA THR A 231 20.64 19.21 -21.86
C THR A 231 20.08 18.76 -20.51
N THR A 232 20.59 17.66 -19.95
CA THR A 232 20.10 17.12 -18.67
C THR A 232 20.40 18.06 -17.51
N ILE A 233 21.61 18.64 -17.46
CA ILE A 233 21.97 19.54 -16.37
C ILE A 233 21.15 20.85 -16.40
N GLU A 234 20.78 21.35 -17.59
CA GLU A 234 19.88 22.50 -17.73
C GLU A 234 18.46 22.17 -17.17
N GLY A 235 17.97 20.96 -17.44
CA GLY A 235 16.71 20.48 -16.85
C GLY A 235 16.78 20.39 -15.33
N ILE A 236 17.86 19.86 -14.77
CA ILE A 236 18.09 19.81 -13.32
C ILE A 236 18.13 21.20 -12.72
N TYR A 237 18.86 22.14 -13.36
CA TYR A 237 18.89 23.54 -12.91
C TYR A 237 17.49 24.17 -12.85
N ALA A 238 16.66 23.90 -13.87
CA ALA A 238 15.28 24.40 -13.89
C ALA A 238 14.43 23.82 -12.75
N LEU A 239 14.58 22.53 -12.43
CA LEU A 239 13.88 21.88 -11.31
C LEU A 239 14.33 22.46 -9.95
N GLU A 240 15.63 22.67 -9.75
CA GLU A 240 16.16 23.28 -8.53
C GLU A 240 15.67 24.74 -8.37
N LYS A 241 15.71 25.53 -9.44
CA LYS A 241 15.18 26.89 -9.46
C LYS A 241 13.67 26.93 -9.17
N GLY A 242 12.92 25.93 -9.62
CA GLY A 242 11.49 25.74 -9.33
C GLY A 242 11.18 25.28 -7.92
N GLY A 243 12.20 24.96 -7.10
CA GLY A 243 12.01 24.54 -5.69
C GLY A 243 11.48 23.12 -5.54
N MET A 244 11.68 22.23 -6.53
CA MET A 244 11.15 20.86 -6.52
C MET A 244 11.48 20.11 -5.23
N ARG A 245 12.72 20.19 -4.72
CA ARG A 245 13.13 19.47 -3.50
C ARG A 245 12.33 19.91 -2.28
N ALA A 246 12.19 21.22 -2.09
CA ALA A 246 11.43 21.78 -0.98
C ALA A 246 9.96 21.33 -1.06
N ALA A 247 9.34 21.43 -2.24
CA ALA A 247 7.96 21.02 -2.44
C ALA A 247 7.72 19.53 -2.12
N VAL A 248 8.64 18.64 -2.50
CA VAL A 248 8.53 17.20 -2.19
C VAL A 248 8.73 16.93 -0.69
N ILE A 249 9.69 17.59 -0.05
CA ILE A 249 9.92 17.47 1.40
C ILE A 249 8.68 17.92 2.17
N ASP A 250 8.12 19.08 1.81
CA ASP A 250 6.92 19.65 2.45
C ASP A 250 5.69 18.74 2.23
N ALA A 251 5.55 18.15 1.04
CA ALA A 251 4.46 17.22 0.76
C ALA A 251 4.52 15.99 1.68
N VAL A 252 5.71 15.40 1.87
CA VAL A 252 5.90 14.27 2.81
C VAL A 252 5.60 14.72 4.23
N GLY A 253 6.11 15.88 4.67
CA GLY A 253 5.84 16.45 6.00
C GLY A 253 4.34 16.62 6.27
N ALA A 254 3.62 17.23 5.33
CA ALA A 254 2.18 17.47 5.44
C ALA A 254 1.37 16.17 5.60
N THR A 255 1.76 15.09 4.90
CA THR A 255 1.07 13.79 5.04
C THR A 255 1.31 13.16 6.41
N ILE A 256 2.54 13.27 6.96
CA ILE A 256 2.90 12.76 8.28
C ILE A 256 2.11 13.51 9.36
N GLU A 257 2.11 14.84 9.33
CA GLU A 257 1.36 15.68 10.27
C GLU A 257 -0.14 15.38 10.25
N LYS A 258 -0.72 15.24 9.05
CA LYS A 258 -2.13 14.88 8.92
C LYS A 258 -2.43 13.50 9.49
N SER A 259 -1.57 12.52 9.25
CA SER A 259 -1.71 11.17 9.81
C SER A 259 -1.66 11.17 11.33
N GLN A 260 -0.73 11.90 11.92
CA GLN A 260 -0.62 12.05 13.39
C GLN A 260 -1.87 12.70 14.03
N LYS A 261 -2.52 13.63 13.31
CA LYS A 261 -3.79 14.23 13.76
C LYS A 261 -4.98 13.26 13.69
N LEU A 262 -4.94 12.29 12.80
CA LEU A 262 -5.99 11.27 12.65
C LEU A 262 -5.83 10.12 13.67
N SER A 263 -4.67 9.96 14.27
CA SER A 263 -4.35 8.94 15.27
C SER A 263 -4.55 9.41 16.72
N LYS A 264 -5.05 10.62 16.91
CA LYS A 264 -5.45 11.20 18.19
C LYS A 264 -6.96 11.14 18.35
#